data_4386a0cb4f05d72a14b9714bd770e616
#
_entry.id   4386a0cb4f05d72a14b9714bd770e616
#
_cell.length_a   1.000
_cell.length_b   1.000
_cell.length_c   1.000
_cell.angle_alpha   90.00
_cell.angle_beta   90.00
_cell.angle_gamma   90.00
#
_symmetry.space_group_name_H-M   'P 1'
#
loop_
_entity.id
_entity.type
_entity.pdbx_description
1 polymer ?
#
loop_
_entity_poly.entity_id
_entity_poly.type
_entity_poly.pdbx_seq_one_letter_code
_entity_poly.pdbx_strand_id
1 'polypeptide(L)'
;MSAPADSARGWLAQRWMFVPVLLLGLTVTIGTVTVLSAVVGHPLGMEPDYDRKAASWESEREQRAVNERLRWVVTPEVASDGARRTLSIRVEDKHAARIDAARVVVECIPIKAAEARARIELSRRDVGEFAGSFDSRIGGQWEFRVTVEQGGVRYTDAFRRFLTAAAQEAGHG
;
A
#
# COMPACT_ATOMS: atom_id res chain seq x y z
N MET A 1 15.32 -65.46 50.38
CA MET A 1 14.65 -65.42 49.05
C MET A 1 14.56 -63.94 48.70
N SER A 2 15.52 -63.47 47.92
CA SER A 2 15.60 -62.07 47.50
C SER A 2 15.26 -62.02 46.05
N ALA A 3 14.21 -61.23 45.69
CA ALA A 3 13.71 -61.04 44.33
C ALA A 3 14.46 -59.92 43.63
N PRO A 4 14.60 -59.99 42.34
CA PRO A 4 15.49 -59.09 41.54
C PRO A 4 14.84 -57.73 41.24
N ALA A 5 15.49 -56.67 41.73
CA ALA A 5 15.09 -55.27 41.44
C ALA A 5 15.83 -54.65 40.25
N ASP A 6 16.45 -55.43 39.36
CA ASP A 6 17.43 -54.92 38.39
C ASP A 6 16.90 -54.78 36.95
N SER A 7 15.70 -55.23 36.66
CA SER A 7 15.18 -55.19 35.27
C SER A 7 14.59 -53.84 34.83
N ALA A 8 14.21 -52.98 35.78
CA ALA A 8 13.58 -51.71 35.45
C ALA A 8 14.59 -50.58 35.07
N ARG A 9 15.82 -50.70 35.53
CA ARG A 9 16.86 -49.69 35.23
C ARG A 9 17.42 -49.77 33.81
N GLY A 10 17.49 -50.98 33.27
CA GLY A 10 18.00 -51.18 31.89
C GLY A 10 17.09 -50.58 30.81
N TRP A 11 15.78 -50.64 30.99
CA TRP A 11 14.82 -50.12 30.00
C TRP A 11 14.77 -48.59 29.95
N LEU A 12 14.92 -47.92 31.09
CA LEU A 12 14.99 -46.46 31.15
C LEU A 12 16.30 -45.89 30.56
N ALA A 13 17.44 -46.59 30.79
CA ALA A 13 18.73 -46.22 30.22
C ALA A 13 18.72 -46.29 28.68
N GLN A 14 18.03 -47.28 28.13
CA GLN A 14 17.93 -47.48 26.68
C GLN A 14 17.07 -46.40 25.99
N ARG A 15 16.09 -45.83 26.70
CA ARG A 15 15.25 -44.75 26.17
C ARG A 15 16.03 -43.43 26.06
N TRP A 16 17.01 -43.17 26.91
CA TRP A 16 17.86 -41.96 26.85
C TRP A 16 18.73 -41.90 25.60
N MET A 17 19.03 -43.06 25.01
CA MET A 17 19.80 -43.11 23.76
C MET A 17 19.00 -42.57 22.54
N PHE A 18 17.66 -42.56 22.62
CA PHE A 18 16.82 -42.00 21.56
C PHE A 18 16.63 -40.47 21.65
N VAL A 19 16.90 -39.85 22.81
CA VAL A 19 16.73 -38.41 23.03
C VAL A 19 17.58 -37.58 22.06
N PRO A 20 18.90 -37.83 21.91
CA PRO A 20 19.71 -37.07 20.93
C PRO A 20 19.28 -37.31 19.50
N VAL A 21 18.83 -38.50 19.13
CA VAL A 21 18.34 -38.79 17.78
C VAL A 21 17.03 -38.04 17.51
N LEU A 22 16.14 -38.00 18.49
CA LEU A 22 14.86 -37.26 18.38
C LEU A 22 15.09 -35.75 18.31
N LEU A 23 16.01 -35.22 19.11
CA LEU A 23 16.43 -33.80 19.04
C LEU A 23 17.05 -33.45 17.69
N LEU A 24 17.92 -34.28 17.16
CA LEU A 24 18.50 -34.09 15.84
C LEU A 24 17.43 -34.12 14.75
N GLY A 25 16.51 -35.08 14.79
CA GLY A 25 15.38 -35.16 13.87
C GLY A 25 14.50 -33.91 13.92
N LEU A 26 14.20 -33.41 15.12
CA LEU A 26 13.41 -32.19 15.30
C LEU A 26 14.15 -30.97 14.70
N THR A 27 15.44 -30.84 14.96
CA THR A 27 16.25 -29.72 14.42
C THR A 27 16.29 -29.75 12.89
N VAL A 28 16.47 -30.91 12.30
CA VAL A 28 16.45 -31.08 10.84
C VAL A 28 15.06 -30.74 10.27
N THR A 29 14.01 -31.19 10.93
CA THR A 29 12.62 -30.91 10.48
C THR A 29 12.33 -29.41 10.53
N ILE A 30 12.65 -28.72 11.64
CA ILE A 30 12.46 -27.28 11.78
C ILE A 30 13.29 -26.54 10.72
N GLY A 31 14.56 -26.91 10.53
CA GLY A 31 15.42 -26.33 9.52
C GLY A 31 14.85 -26.48 8.09
N THR A 32 14.36 -27.67 7.76
CA THR A 32 13.75 -27.94 6.45
C THR A 32 12.47 -27.14 6.24
N VAL A 33 11.58 -27.08 7.25
CA VAL A 33 10.36 -26.28 7.17
C VAL A 33 10.69 -24.79 7.00
N THR A 34 11.68 -24.28 7.73
CA THR A 34 12.11 -22.88 7.61
C THR A 34 12.63 -22.57 6.21
N VAL A 35 13.49 -23.42 5.67
CA VAL A 35 14.03 -23.27 4.30
C VAL A 35 12.91 -23.36 3.26
N LEU A 36 12.02 -24.35 3.36
CA LEU A 36 10.88 -24.48 2.45
C LEU A 36 9.96 -23.27 2.52
N SER A 37 9.65 -22.78 3.73
CA SER A 37 8.82 -21.58 3.92
C SER A 37 9.49 -20.33 3.31
N ALA A 38 10.81 -20.21 3.42
CA ALA A 38 11.55 -19.10 2.83
C ALA A 38 11.59 -19.17 1.28
N VAL A 39 11.69 -20.37 0.72
CA VAL A 39 11.76 -20.57 -0.74
C VAL A 39 10.37 -20.50 -1.39
N VAL A 40 9.35 -21.08 -0.75
CA VAL A 40 7.98 -21.10 -1.30
C VAL A 40 7.26 -19.78 -1.04
N GLY A 41 7.56 -19.10 0.08
CA GLY A 41 6.94 -17.82 0.42
C GLY A 41 7.54 -16.61 -0.30
N HIS A 42 8.76 -16.73 -0.84
CA HIS A 42 9.41 -15.68 -1.62
C HIS A 42 10.12 -16.36 -2.80
N PRO A 43 9.61 -16.21 -4.02
CA PRO A 43 10.42 -16.57 -5.16
C PRO A 43 11.70 -15.72 -5.09
N LEU A 44 12.83 -16.39 -4.83
CA LEU A 44 14.18 -15.82 -5.00
C LEU A 44 14.48 -15.60 -6.51
N GLY A 45 13.44 -15.23 -7.28
CA GLY A 45 13.64 -14.62 -8.56
C GLY A 45 14.25 -13.25 -8.28
N MET A 46 15.42 -12.96 -8.77
CA MET A 46 15.87 -11.61 -9.05
C MET A 46 14.63 -10.91 -9.63
N GLU A 47 14.12 -9.91 -8.87
CA GLU A 47 12.91 -9.19 -9.25
C GLU A 47 13.11 -8.75 -10.71
N PRO A 48 12.36 -9.28 -11.69
CA PRO A 48 12.62 -9.01 -13.11
C PRO A 48 12.42 -7.53 -13.47
N ASP A 49 12.08 -6.71 -12.48
CA ASP A 49 11.79 -5.29 -12.57
C ASP A 49 12.89 -4.38 -12.00
N TYR A 50 14.11 -4.88 -11.72
CA TYR A 50 15.17 -4.03 -11.18
C TYR A 50 15.52 -2.86 -12.14
N ASP A 51 15.62 -3.15 -13.43
CA ASP A 51 15.87 -2.13 -14.46
C ASP A 51 14.68 -1.17 -14.59
N ARG A 52 13.45 -1.66 -14.45
CA ARG A 52 12.24 -0.84 -14.47
C ARG A 52 12.15 0.03 -13.20
N LYS A 53 12.54 -0.50 -12.04
CA LYS A 53 12.64 0.28 -10.80
C LYS A 53 13.75 1.33 -10.90
N ALA A 54 14.92 1.01 -11.45
CA ALA A 54 15.98 1.98 -11.66
C ALA A 54 15.51 3.13 -12.58
N ALA A 55 14.84 2.81 -13.69
CA ALA A 55 14.26 3.81 -14.58
C ALA A 55 13.15 4.65 -13.89
N SER A 56 12.35 4.03 -13.00
CA SER A 56 11.33 4.78 -12.24
C SER A 56 11.94 5.75 -11.23
N TRP A 57 13.06 5.41 -10.61
CA TRP A 57 13.79 6.29 -9.69
C TRP A 57 14.34 7.54 -10.38
N GLU A 58 14.85 7.38 -11.60
CA GLU A 58 15.31 8.51 -12.41
C GLU A 58 14.16 9.46 -12.74
N SER A 59 13.06 8.92 -13.27
CA SER A 59 11.87 9.71 -13.60
C SER A 59 11.22 10.37 -12.38
N GLU A 60 11.23 9.72 -11.22
CA GLU A 60 10.76 10.32 -9.98
C GLU A 60 11.67 11.45 -9.47
N ARG A 61 12.99 11.33 -9.69
CA ARG A 61 13.95 12.37 -9.34
C ARG A 61 13.79 13.59 -10.25
N GLU A 62 13.65 13.36 -11.54
CA GLU A 62 13.36 14.41 -12.51
C GLU A 62 12.05 15.12 -12.19
N GLN A 63 10.99 14.35 -11.90
CA GLN A 63 9.69 14.94 -11.54
C GLN A 63 9.77 15.76 -10.25
N ARG A 64 10.52 15.31 -9.25
CA ARG A 64 10.76 16.10 -8.02
C ARG A 64 11.46 17.41 -8.33
N ALA A 65 12.48 17.40 -9.17
CA ALA A 65 13.19 18.62 -9.57
C ALA A 65 12.27 19.59 -10.34
N VAL A 66 11.33 19.09 -11.14
CA VAL A 66 10.29 19.90 -11.78
C VAL A 66 9.35 20.49 -10.73
N ASN A 67 8.84 19.69 -9.80
CA ASN A 67 7.96 20.14 -8.74
C ASN A 67 8.61 21.25 -7.88
N GLU A 68 9.88 21.07 -7.52
CA GLU A 68 10.66 22.07 -6.75
C GLU A 68 10.82 23.38 -7.50
N ARG A 69 10.98 23.35 -8.83
CA ARG A 69 11.05 24.55 -9.67
C ARG A 69 9.71 25.27 -9.76
N LEU A 70 8.63 24.51 -9.95
CA LEU A 70 7.29 25.07 -10.10
C LEU A 70 6.78 25.67 -8.79
N ARG A 71 7.08 25.05 -7.67
CA ARG A 71 6.59 25.43 -6.34
C ARG A 71 5.08 25.66 -6.31
N TRP A 72 4.35 24.84 -7.05
CA TRP A 72 2.90 24.87 -6.99
C TRP A 72 2.40 24.28 -5.68
N VAL A 73 1.31 24.82 -5.21
CA VAL A 73 0.64 24.36 -3.99
C VAL A 73 -0.71 23.79 -4.39
N VAL A 74 -0.93 22.55 -4.03
CA VAL A 74 -2.21 21.84 -4.24
C VAL A 74 -2.93 21.75 -2.92
N THR A 75 -4.10 22.36 -2.82
CA THR A 75 -4.93 22.29 -1.62
C THR A 75 -6.16 21.43 -1.90
N PRO A 76 -6.21 20.19 -1.37
CA PRO A 76 -7.31 19.30 -1.60
C PRO A 76 -8.37 19.39 -0.52
N GLU A 77 -9.64 19.32 -0.92
CA GLU A 77 -10.80 19.14 -0.06
C GLU A 77 -11.59 17.92 -0.52
N VAL A 78 -11.97 17.07 0.43
CA VAL A 78 -12.77 15.87 0.15
C VAL A 78 -14.05 15.93 0.98
N ALA A 79 -15.18 16.02 0.30
CA ALA A 79 -16.50 15.91 0.90
C ALA A 79 -17.08 14.50 0.64
N SER A 80 -17.87 14.01 1.60
CA SER A 80 -18.50 12.69 1.51
C SER A 80 -19.99 12.84 1.74
N ASP A 81 -20.75 12.35 0.78
CA ASP A 81 -22.23 12.27 0.88
C ASP A 81 -22.64 10.82 0.56
N GLY A 82 -22.89 10.06 1.61
CA GLY A 82 -23.12 8.62 1.49
C GLY A 82 -21.96 7.90 0.81
N ALA A 83 -22.23 7.23 -0.31
CA ALA A 83 -21.22 6.57 -1.13
C ALA A 83 -20.51 7.52 -2.10
N ARG A 84 -21.09 8.69 -2.36
CA ARG A 84 -20.52 9.67 -3.28
C ARG A 84 -19.44 10.48 -2.58
N ARG A 85 -18.27 10.55 -3.22
CA ARG A 85 -17.11 11.31 -2.77
C ARG A 85 -16.89 12.44 -3.76
N THR A 86 -16.87 13.66 -3.28
CA THR A 86 -16.55 14.84 -4.08
C THR A 86 -15.19 15.35 -3.69
N LEU A 87 -14.29 15.43 -4.65
CA LEU A 87 -12.94 15.95 -4.49
C LEU A 87 -12.88 17.31 -5.15
N SER A 88 -12.47 18.33 -4.40
CA SER A 88 -12.15 19.67 -4.90
C SER A 88 -10.67 19.93 -4.70
N ILE A 89 -10.03 20.49 -5.71
CA ILE A 89 -8.60 20.82 -5.69
C ILE A 89 -8.43 22.27 -6.12
N ARG A 90 -7.69 23.04 -5.30
CA ARG A 90 -7.20 24.35 -5.63
C ARG A 90 -5.72 24.26 -5.98
N VAL A 91 -5.32 24.88 -7.08
CA VAL A 91 -3.94 24.93 -7.55
C VAL A 91 -3.47 26.36 -7.59
N GLU A 92 -2.40 26.66 -6.85
CA GLU A 92 -1.82 27.99 -6.72
C GLU A 92 -0.30 27.93 -6.93
N ASP A 93 0.30 29.02 -7.31
CA ASP A 93 1.76 29.18 -7.31
C ASP A 93 2.29 29.61 -5.94
N LYS A 94 3.60 29.78 -5.83
CA LYS A 94 4.27 30.25 -4.60
C LYS A 94 3.84 31.64 -4.13
N HIS A 95 3.17 32.42 -4.96
CA HIS A 95 2.66 33.77 -4.67
C HIS A 95 1.14 33.75 -4.42
N ALA A 96 0.53 32.58 -4.25
CA ALA A 96 -0.91 32.38 -4.14
C ALA A 96 -1.69 32.83 -5.39
N ALA A 97 -1.03 32.96 -6.54
CA ALA A 97 -1.72 33.17 -7.80
C ALA A 97 -2.32 31.87 -8.30
N ARG A 98 -3.58 31.90 -8.68
CA ARG A 98 -4.32 30.72 -9.15
C ARG A 98 -3.80 30.26 -10.50
N ILE A 99 -3.55 28.95 -10.62
CA ILE A 99 -3.05 28.34 -11.84
C ILE A 99 -4.20 27.72 -12.61
N ASP A 100 -4.41 28.22 -13.80
CA ASP A 100 -5.41 27.69 -14.73
C ASP A 100 -4.85 26.51 -15.49
N ALA A 101 -4.81 25.34 -14.82
CA ALA A 101 -4.30 24.11 -15.40
C ALA A 101 -5.17 23.63 -16.57
N ALA A 102 -4.52 23.11 -17.60
CA ALA A 102 -5.20 22.51 -18.73
C ALA A 102 -5.90 21.20 -18.37
N ARG A 103 -5.30 20.45 -17.42
CA ARG A 103 -5.80 19.15 -17.00
C ARG A 103 -5.39 18.84 -15.57
N VAL A 104 -6.34 18.32 -14.79
CA VAL A 104 -6.08 17.79 -13.43
C VAL A 104 -6.66 16.39 -13.33
N VAL A 105 -5.80 15.42 -13.04
CA VAL A 105 -6.17 14.01 -12.88
C VAL A 105 -5.81 13.56 -11.49
N VAL A 106 -6.70 12.82 -10.85
CA VAL A 106 -6.46 12.25 -9.52
C VAL A 106 -6.68 10.75 -9.53
N GLU A 107 -5.71 10.03 -9.02
CA GLU A 107 -5.82 8.62 -8.72
C GLU A 107 -6.14 8.46 -7.23
N CYS A 108 -7.31 7.88 -6.95
CA CYS A 108 -7.84 7.67 -5.61
C CYS A 108 -7.62 6.22 -5.23
N ILE A 109 -6.79 5.95 -4.22
CA ILE A 109 -6.33 4.61 -3.86
C ILE A 109 -6.73 4.33 -2.40
N PRO A 110 -7.68 3.42 -2.14
CA PRO A 110 -7.96 2.97 -0.78
C PRO A 110 -6.82 2.06 -0.30
N ILE A 111 -6.16 2.39 0.82
CA ILE A 111 -4.96 1.64 1.26
C ILE A 111 -5.29 0.18 1.61
N LYS A 112 -6.50 -0.09 2.09
CA LYS A 112 -6.94 -1.46 2.44
C LYS A 112 -7.37 -2.31 1.24
N ALA A 113 -7.62 -1.69 0.09
CA ALA A 113 -8.15 -2.35 -1.11
C ALA A 113 -7.60 -1.64 -2.36
N ALA A 114 -6.28 -1.68 -2.56
CA ALA A 114 -5.60 -0.93 -3.61
C ALA A 114 -6.03 -1.31 -5.04
N GLU A 115 -6.61 -2.49 -5.22
CA GLU A 115 -7.25 -2.95 -6.45
C GLU A 115 -8.50 -2.15 -6.82
N ALA A 116 -9.21 -1.59 -5.82
CA ALA A 116 -10.39 -0.75 -6.01
C ALA A 116 -10.04 0.74 -6.26
N ARG A 117 -8.86 0.98 -6.89
CA ARG A 117 -8.45 2.33 -7.26
C ARG A 117 -9.39 2.93 -8.31
N ALA A 118 -9.64 4.22 -8.18
CA ALA A 118 -10.37 5.00 -9.16
C ALA A 118 -9.48 6.10 -9.74
N ARG A 119 -9.58 6.35 -11.03
CA ARG A 119 -8.91 7.48 -11.68
C ARG A 119 -9.96 8.42 -12.20
N ILE A 120 -9.91 9.67 -11.76
CA ILE A 120 -10.86 10.70 -12.13
C ILE A 120 -10.14 11.89 -12.75
N GLU A 121 -10.73 12.45 -13.76
CA GLU A 121 -10.34 13.74 -14.32
C GLU A 121 -11.26 14.80 -13.74
N LEU A 122 -10.66 15.83 -13.11
CA LEU A 122 -11.42 16.88 -12.48
C LEU A 122 -11.83 17.91 -13.52
N SER A 123 -13.09 18.33 -13.45
CA SER A 123 -13.62 19.41 -14.25
C SER A 123 -13.27 20.77 -13.63
N ARG A 124 -12.91 21.71 -14.44
CA ARG A 124 -12.70 23.09 -14.01
C ARG A 124 -14.01 23.68 -13.49
N ARG A 125 -13.96 24.30 -12.32
CA ARG A 125 -15.05 25.04 -11.70
C ARG A 125 -14.83 26.56 -11.80
N ASP A 126 -13.60 26.98 -11.53
CA ASP A 126 -13.16 28.35 -11.62
C ASP A 126 -11.66 28.36 -11.94
N VAL A 127 -11.06 29.55 -12.10
CA VAL A 127 -9.62 29.70 -12.30
C VAL A 127 -8.89 29.08 -11.11
N GLY A 128 -8.06 28.09 -11.39
CA GLY A 128 -7.30 27.35 -10.37
C GLY A 128 -8.16 26.44 -9.47
N GLU A 129 -9.45 26.25 -9.74
CA GLU A 129 -10.32 25.38 -8.97
C GLU A 129 -10.91 24.26 -9.84
N PHE A 130 -10.72 23.05 -9.38
CA PHE A 130 -11.11 21.83 -10.08
C PHE A 130 -11.90 20.91 -9.15
N ALA A 131 -12.96 20.28 -9.67
CA ALA A 131 -13.73 19.33 -8.89
C ALA A 131 -14.17 18.13 -9.72
N GLY A 132 -14.32 17.00 -9.03
CA GLY A 132 -14.84 15.77 -9.60
C GLY A 132 -15.41 14.89 -8.51
N SER A 133 -16.11 13.84 -8.90
CA SER A 133 -16.69 12.89 -7.95
C SER A 133 -16.44 11.46 -8.39
N PHE A 134 -16.38 10.57 -7.40
CA PHE A 134 -16.35 9.13 -7.59
C PHE A 134 -17.20 8.45 -6.52
N ASP A 135 -17.67 7.26 -6.82
CA ASP A 135 -18.48 6.50 -5.89
C ASP A 135 -17.60 5.46 -5.18
N SER A 136 -17.66 5.44 -3.85
CA SER A 136 -17.02 4.41 -3.06
C SER A 136 -17.67 4.27 -1.69
N ARG A 137 -17.92 3.02 -1.31
CA ARG A 137 -18.41 2.68 0.04
C ARG A 137 -17.25 2.34 0.99
N ILE A 138 -16.02 2.27 0.48
CA ILE A 138 -14.84 1.89 1.24
C ILE A 138 -14.46 3.02 2.19
N GLY A 139 -14.49 2.74 3.48
CA GLY A 139 -13.96 3.62 4.52
C GLY A 139 -12.51 3.31 4.85
N GLY A 140 -11.85 4.23 5.55
CA GLY A 140 -10.47 4.10 5.99
C GLY A 140 -9.54 5.10 5.36
N GLN A 141 -8.25 4.79 5.38
CA GLN A 141 -7.23 5.68 4.83
C GLN A 141 -7.14 5.53 3.31
N TRP A 142 -7.14 6.66 2.64
CA TRP A 142 -7.00 6.79 1.20
C TRP A 142 -5.77 7.60 0.85
N GLU A 143 -5.10 7.22 -0.23
CA GLU A 143 -4.04 7.98 -0.87
C GLU A 143 -4.58 8.57 -2.17
N PHE A 144 -4.37 9.86 -2.36
CA PHE A 144 -4.76 10.61 -3.55
C PHE A 144 -3.50 11.10 -4.24
N ARG A 145 -3.28 10.65 -5.46
CA ARG A 145 -2.17 11.09 -6.30
C ARG A 145 -2.68 12.06 -7.34
N VAL A 146 -2.25 13.29 -7.25
CA VAL A 146 -2.68 14.38 -8.12
C VAL A 146 -1.64 14.60 -9.21
N THR A 147 -2.11 14.73 -10.43
CA THR A 147 -1.31 15.15 -11.58
C THR A 147 -1.95 16.40 -12.15
N VAL A 148 -1.19 17.49 -12.25
CA VAL A 148 -1.60 18.78 -12.83
C VAL A 148 -0.75 19.03 -14.06
N GLU A 149 -1.39 19.30 -15.18
CA GLU A 149 -0.73 19.59 -16.46
C GLU A 149 -1.10 20.99 -16.94
N GLN A 150 -0.08 21.80 -17.24
CA GLN A 150 -0.24 23.14 -17.80
C GLN A 150 0.96 23.49 -18.70
N GLY A 151 0.69 23.98 -19.90
CA GLY A 151 1.73 24.48 -20.79
C GLY A 151 2.83 23.46 -21.14
N GLY A 152 2.49 22.17 -21.18
CA GLY A 152 3.45 21.08 -21.42
C GLY A 152 4.29 20.69 -20.19
N VAL A 153 4.03 21.31 -19.04
CA VAL A 153 4.69 20.97 -17.77
C VAL A 153 3.76 20.13 -16.91
N ARG A 154 4.32 19.15 -16.23
CA ARG A 154 3.60 18.24 -15.33
C ARG A 154 4.06 18.44 -13.89
N TYR A 155 3.13 18.67 -13.01
CA TYR A 155 3.32 18.69 -11.56
C TYR A 155 2.61 17.50 -10.93
N THR A 156 3.22 16.90 -9.92
CA THR A 156 2.63 15.77 -9.19
C THR A 156 2.68 16.00 -7.70
N ASP A 157 1.61 15.62 -7.00
CA ASP A 157 1.54 15.67 -5.54
C ASP A 157 0.77 14.47 -5.02
N ALA A 158 0.96 14.13 -3.75
CA ALA A 158 0.24 13.03 -3.10
C ALA A 158 -0.12 13.41 -1.67
N PHE A 159 -1.36 13.14 -1.30
CA PHE A 159 -1.84 13.35 0.05
C PHE A 159 -2.69 12.19 0.53
N ARG A 160 -2.85 12.08 1.85
CA ARG A 160 -3.68 11.04 2.47
C ARG A 160 -4.80 11.66 3.27
N ARG A 161 -5.97 11.04 3.20
CA ARG A 161 -7.15 11.40 3.99
C ARG A 161 -7.84 10.15 4.51
N PHE A 162 -8.46 10.29 5.67
CA PHE A 162 -9.34 9.27 6.21
C PHE A 162 -10.78 9.58 5.75
N LEU A 163 -11.42 8.61 5.09
CA LEU A 163 -12.81 8.71 4.66
C LEU A 163 -13.66 7.79 5.52
N THR A 164 -14.80 8.28 5.97
CA THR A 164 -15.79 7.46 6.68
C THR A 164 -16.44 6.49 5.70
N ALA A 165 -16.66 5.25 6.12
CA ALA A 165 -17.44 4.30 5.33
C ALA A 165 -18.84 4.87 5.08
N ALA A 166 -19.37 4.67 3.87
CA ALA A 166 -20.76 4.98 3.64
C ALA A 166 -21.66 4.07 4.50
N ALA A 167 -22.61 4.66 5.20
CA ALA A 167 -23.59 3.89 5.94
C ALA A 167 -24.28 2.91 4.97
N GLN A 168 -24.37 1.64 5.38
CA GLN A 168 -25.18 0.67 4.68
C GLN A 168 -26.62 1.11 4.93
N GLU A 169 -27.30 1.61 3.90
CA GLU A 169 -28.77 1.74 3.98
C GLU A 169 -29.29 0.33 4.26
N ALA A 170 -29.72 0.12 5.52
CA ALA A 170 -30.45 -1.08 5.89
C ALA A 170 -31.74 -1.07 5.07
N GLY A 171 -31.73 -1.83 3.98
CA GLY A 171 -32.92 -2.06 3.17
C GLY A 171 -34.01 -2.66 4.06
N HIS A 172 -34.96 -1.83 4.46
CA HIS A 172 -36.24 -2.28 4.96
C HIS A 172 -37.06 -2.59 3.69
N GLY A 173 -37.06 -3.86 3.34
CA GLY A 173 -38.01 -4.44 2.43
C GLY A 173 -38.99 -5.32 3.22
#